data_e95e8fc05728d00dc9d8a4d5e786eefd
#
_entry.id   e95e8fc05728d00dc9d8a4d5e786eefd
#
_cell.length_a   1.000
_cell.length_b   1.000
_cell.length_c   1.000
_cell.angle_alpha   90.00
_cell.angle_beta   90.00
_cell.angle_gamma   90.00
#
_symmetry.space_group_name_H-M   'P 1'
#
loop_
_entity.id
_entity.type
_entity.pdbx_description
1 polymer ?
#
loop_
_entity_poly.entity_id
_entity_poly.type
_entity_poly.pdbx_seq_one_letter_code
_entity_poly.pdbx_strand_id
1 'polypeptide(L)'
;MKVDQNGIDNLFDDSQAGDMSLSGSLAGMSVAVTTDQENDTNSYKVSGTVGGIALTATGTDNDDNGGSASKIAASYAMGDLTLKASVEDESLASGAEDDTTVGLSYAMDTLTVGYTSIKPGTDGSFGDEWDFSIKYAAGAVAASFATDESDATTIILDYSLGGGASAFAAMHDKAGTDSDLTAIGLNFAF
;
A
#
# COMPACT_ATOMS: atom_id res chain seq x y z
N MET A 1 -9.14 3.67 -26.27
CA MET A 1 -10.08 2.79 -25.56
C MET A 1 -9.63 1.37 -25.84
N LYS A 2 -9.37 0.59 -24.80
CA LYS A 2 -9.01 -0.82 -24.89
C LYS A 2 -10.12 -1.60 -24.18
N VAL A 3 -10.60 -2.65 -24.81
CA VAL A 3 -11.56 -3.58 -24.20
C VAL A 3 -10.85 -4.92 -24.18
N ASP A 4 -10.57 -5.44 -23.01
CA ASP A 4 -10.02 -6.77 -22.83
C ASP A 4 -11.09 -7.64 -22.17
N GLN A 5 -11.22 -8.85 -22.66
CA GLN A 5 -11.95 -9.91 -21.98
C GLN A 5 -10.93 -10.72 -21.20
N ASN A 6 -11.00 -10.67 -19.89
CA ASN A 6 -10.13 -11.38 -18.98
C ASN A 6 -10.86 -12.60 -18.41
N GLY A 7 -10.17 -13.53 -17.83
CA GLY A 7 -10.77 -14.79 -17.39
C GLY A 7 -10.62 -15.92 -18.41
N ILE A 8 -9.79 -15.69 -19.42
CA ILE A 8 -9.55 -16.67 -20.48
C ILE A 8 -8.49 -17.72 -20.04
N ASP A 9 -8.56 -18.19 -18.84
CA ASP A 9 -7.73 -19.34 -18.46
C ASP A 9 -8.27 -20.63 -19.08
N ASN A 10 -9.56 -20.66 -19.42
CA ASN A 10 -10.18 -21.72 -20.19
C ASN A 10 -11.30 -21.19 -21.09
N LEU A 11 -10.96 -20.80 -22.29
CA LEU A 11 -11.89 -20.34 -23.35
C LEU A 11 -13.07 -21.31 -23.63
N PHE A 12 -13.06 -22.48 -23.06
CA PHE A 12 -13.98 -23.59 -23.28
C PHE A 12 -14.54 -24.16 -21.96
N ASP A 13 -14.39 -23.47 -20.85
CA ASP A 13 -15.05 -23.89 -19.62
C ASP A 13 -16.47 -23.28 -19.60
N ASP A 14 -17.47 -24.15 -19.73
CA ASP A 14 -18.89 -23.77 -19.77
C ASP A 14 -19.39 -23.19 -18.45
N SER A 15 -18.54 -23.10 -17.41
CA SER A 15 -18.85 -22.63 -16.08
C SER A 15 -18.27 -21.24 -15.75
N GLN A 16 -17.48 -20.64 -16.65
CA GLN A 16 -16.91 -19.31 -16.41
C GLN A 16 -17.71 -18.22 -17.13
N ALA A 17 -18.32 -17.36 -16.36
CA ALA A 17 -18.80 -16.06 -16.84
C ALA A 17 -17.58 -15.19 -17.17
N GLY A 18 -17.54 -14.60 -18.36
CA GLY A 18 -16.39 -13.86 -18.83
C GLY A 18 -16.24 -12.50 -18.14
N ASP A 19 -15.05 -12.20 -17.65
CA ASP A 19 -14.68 -10.87 -17.16
C ASP A 19 -14.55 -9.89 -18.31
N MET A 20 -14.99 -8.69 -18.10
CA MET A 20 -14.84 -7.59 -19.07
C MET A 20 -14.08 -6.43 -18.45
N SER A 21 -13.04 -5.96 -19.13
CA SER A 21 -12.32 -4.76 -18.75
C SER A 21 -12.35 -3.71 -19.85
N LEU A 22 -12.72 -2.49 -19.49
CA LEU A 22 -12.69 -1.33 -20.34
C LEU A 22 -11.72 -0.31 -19.75
N SER A 23 -10.71 0.10 -20.53
CA SER A 23 -9.78 1.14 -20.09
C SER A 23 -9.55 2.19 -21.18
N GLY A 24 -9.20 3.40 -20.75
CA GLY A 24 -8.93 4.51 -21.64
C GLY A 24 -8.42 5.73 -20.91
N SER A 25 -8.23 6.82 -21.65
CA SER A 25 -7.88 8.12 -21.08
C SER A 25 -8.97 9.15 -21.41
N LEU A 26 -9.34 9.94 -20.42
CA LEU A 26 -10.28 11.03 -20.55
C LEU A 26 -9.71 12.28 -19.85
N ALA A 27 -9.55 13.36 -20.56
CA ALA A 27 -9.05 14.64 -20.05
C ALA A 27 -7.71 14.52 -19.26
N GLY A 28 -6.79 13.65 -19.71
CA GLY A 28 -5.52 13.41 -19.04
C GLY A 28 -5.57 12.45 -17.85
N MET A 29 -6.74 11.97 -17.49
CA MET A 29 -6.93 10.92 -16.47
C MET A 29 -7.02 9.55 -17.15
N SER A 30 -6.42 8.54 -16.56
CA SER A 30 -6.63 7.13 -16.91
C SER A 30 -7.87 6.61 -16.20
N VAL A 31 -8.72 5.91 -16.94
CA VAL A 31 -9.95 5.30 -16.40
C VAL A 31 -9.93 3.82 -16.76
N ALA A 32 -10.25 2.97 -15.82
CA ALA A 32 -10.47 1.54 -16.03
C ALA A 32 -11.72 1.11 -15.26
N VAL A 33 -12.51 0.23 -15.89
CA VAL A 33 -13.67 -0.42 -15.27
C VAL A 33 -13.56 -1.90 -15.60
N THR A 34 -13.75 -2.75 -14.61
CA THR A 34 -13.75 -4.20 -14.77
C THR A 34 -15.02 -4.77 -14.16
N THR A 35 -15.66 -5.67 -14.87
CA THR A 35 -16.79 -6.46 -14.39
C THR A 35 -16.37 -7.93 -14.36
N ASP A 36 -16.47 -8.55 -13.21
CA ASP A 36 -16.29 -9.97 -12.98
C ASP A 36 -17.68 -10.57 -12.77
N GLN A 37 -18.15 -11.32 -13.77
CA GLN A 37 -19.49 -11.90 -13.75
C GLN A 37 -19.57 -13.18 -12.92
N GLU A 38 -18.45 -13.81 -12.62
CA GLU A 38 -18.42 -15.02 -11.81
C GLU A 38 -18.60 -14.70 -10.33
N ASN A 39 -18.06 -13.56 -9.89
CA ASN A 39 -18.10 -13.10 -8.50
C ASN A 39 -19.07 -11.92 -8.29
N ASP A 40 -19.87 -11.57 -9.30
CA ASP A 40 -20.76 -10.40 -9.31
C ASP A 40 -20.07 -9.12 -8.80
N THR A 41 -18.81 -8.94 -9.21
CA THR A 41 -17.96 -7.83 -8.73
C THR A 41 -17.70 -6.84 -9.85
N ASN A 42 -17.96 -5.58 -9.56
CA ASN A 42 -17.60 -4.46 -10.40
C ASN A 42 -16.51 -3.63 -9.74
N SER A 43 -15.46 -3.30 -10.50
CA SER A 43 -14.40 -2.44 -10.00
C SER A 43 -14.11 -1.28 -10.95
N TYR A 44 -13.68 -0.17 -10.39
CA TYR A 44 -13.24 0.99 -11.16
C TYR A 44 -11.94 1.56 -10.60
N LYS A 45 -11.18 2.17 -11.50
CA LYS A 45 -9.98 2.93 -11.15
C LYS A 45 -9.90 4.17 -12.03
N VAL A 46 -9.74 5.32 -11.40
CA VAL A 46 -9.42 6.58 -12.05
C VAL A 46 -8.12 7.10 -11.48
N SER A 47 -7.17 7.48 -12.33
CA SER A 47 -5.90 8.04 -11.85
C SER A 47 -5.34 9.06 -12.82
N GLY A 48 -4.60 10.03 -12.30
CA GLY A 48 -3.94 11.06 -13.10
C GLY A 48 -3.24 12.10 -12.23
N THR A 49 -2.72 13.14 -12.90
CA THR A 49 -2.03 14.22 -12.20
C THR A 49 -2.67 15.56 -12.57
N VAL A 50 -3.02 16.33 -11.55
CA VAL A 50 -3.60 17.66 -11.68
C VAL A 50 -2.79 18.64 -10.86
N GLY A 51 -2.18 19.63 -11.50
CA GLY A 51 -1.38 20.65 -10.78
C GLY A 51 -0.20 20.09 -9.99
N GLY A 52 0.39 18.97 -10.43
CA GLY A 52 1.49 18.30 -9.72
C GLY A 52 1.01 17.33 -8.63
N ILE A 53 -0.28 17.28 -8.35
CA ILE A 53 -0.86 16.33 -7.40
C ILE A 53 -1.28 15.07 -8.16
N ALA A 54 -0.71 13.93 -7.81
CA ALA A 54 -1.17 12.64 -8.30
C ALA A 54 -2.43 12.22 -7.53
N LEU A 55 -3.48 11.89 -8.27
CA LEU A 55 -4.77 11.50 -7.73
C LEU A 55 -5.09 10.07 -8.17
N THR A 56 -5.69 9.29 -7.30
CA THR A 56 -6.21 7.97 -7.59
C THR A 56 -7.53 7.78 -6.86
N ALA A 57 -8.55 7.29 -7.57
CA ALA A 57 -9.79 6.81 -6.99
C ALA A 57 -10.01 5.37 -7.46
N THR A 58 -10.29 4.49 -6.54
CA THR A 58 -10.65 3.09 -6.79
C THR A 58 -11.92 2.74 -6.06
N GLY A 59 -12.67 1.80 -6.58
CA GLY A 59 -13.80 1.24 -5.87
C GLY A 59 -14.13 -0.14 -6.41
N THR A 60 -14.74 -0.93 -5.56
CA THR A 60 -15.22 -2.28 -5.84
C THR A 60 -16.60 -2.42 -5.23
N ASP A 61 -17.54 -2.96 -6.00
CA ASP A 61 -18.87 -3.30 -5.58
C ASP A 61 -19.08 -4.79 -5.79
N ASN A 62 -19.57 -5.50 -4.79
CA ASN A 62 -19.84 -6.92 -4.83
C ASN A 62 -21.30 -7.16 -4.47
N ASP A 63 -22.10 -7.43 -5.48
CA ASP A 63 -23.56 -7.58 -5.35
C ASP A 63 -23.94 -8.85 -4.56
N ASP A 64 -23.16 -9.92 -4.64
CA ASP A 64 -23.46 -11.19 -3.97
C ASP A 64 -23.21 -11.16 -2.45
N ASN A 65 -22.19 -10.44 -2.01
CA ASN A 65 -21.84 -10.31 -0.59
C ASN A 65 -22.30 -8.97 0.02
N GLY A 66 -22.97 -8.12 -0.77
CA GLY A 66 -23.63 -6.90 -0.31
C GLY A 66 -22.67 -5.86 0.26
N GLY A 67 -21.45 -5.78 -0.26
CA GLY A 67 -20.47 -4.83 0.21
C GLY A 67 -19.82 -4.05 -0.92
N SER A 68 -19.48 -2.80 -0.64
CA SER A 68 -18.67 -1.95 -1.51
C SER A 68 -17.44 -1.45 -0.75
N ALA A 69 -16.35 -1.25 -1.45
CA ALA A 69 -15.16 -0.60 -0.92
C ALA A 69 -14.73 0.53 -1.86
N SER A 70 -14.28 1.63 -1.31
CA SER A 70 -13.75 2.71 -2.12
C SER A 70 -12.54 3.36 -1.46
N LYS A 71 -11.62 3.88 -2.28
CA LYS A 71 -10.45 4.62 -1.81
C LYS A 71 -10.18 5.81 -2.71
N ILE A 72 -9.99 6.96 -2.09
CA ILE A 72 -9.50 8.16 -2.76
C ILE A 72 -8.14 8.49 -2.15
N ALA A 73 -7.13 8.62 -2.99
CA ALA A 73 -5.77 8.95 -2.56
C ALA A 73 -5.20 10.12 -3.37
N ALA A 74 -4.44 10.95 -2.69
CA ALA A 74 -3.68 12.04 -3.27
C ALA A 74 -2.23 11.97 -2.81
N SER A 75 -1.29 12.29 -3.69
CA SER A 75 0.11 12.50 -3.31
C SER A 75 0.70 13.70 -4.03
N TYR A 76 1.55 14.43 -3.32
CA TYR A 76 2.26 15.59 -3.84
C TYR A 76 3.73 15.49 -3.48
N ALA A 77 4.58 15.52 -4.50
CA ALA A 77 6.02 15.51 -4.34
C ALA A 77 6.59 16.92 -4.58
N MET A 78 7.40 17.40 -3.64
CA MET A 78 8.06 18.69 -3.67
C MET A 78 9.55 18.50 -3.33
N GLY A 79 10.37 18.29 -4.38
CA GLY A 79 11.76 17.89 -4.20
C GLY A 79 11.83 16.54 -3.47
N ASP A 80 12.55 16.52 -2.37
CA ASP A 80 12.75 15.31 -1.54
C ASP A 80 11.57 15.02 -0.58
N LEU A 81 10.61 15.94 -0.49
CA LEU A 81 9.42 15.80 0.36
C LEU A 81 8.25 15.22 -0.45
N THR A 82 7.62 14.19 0.09
CA THR A 82 6.37 13.65 -0.42
C THR A 82 5.31 13.68 0.67
N LEU A 83 4.17 14.27 0.33
CA LEU A 83 2.96 14.27 1.15
C LEU A 83 1.94 13.30 0.54
N LYS A 84 1.23 12.55 1.36
CA LYS A 84 0.18 11.63 0.95
C LYS A 84 -1.04 11.80 1.84
N ALA A 85 -2.21 11.61 1.26
CA ALA A 85 -3.46 11.52 2.00
C ALA A 85 -4.39 10.52 1.30
N SER A 86 -5.15 9.74 2.05
CA SER A 86 -6.20 8.90 1.50
C SER A 86 -7.36 8.77 2.47
N VAL A 87 -8.54 8.55 1.89
CA VAL A 87 -9.74 8.11 2.60
C VAL A 87 -10.14 6.78 1.98
N GLU A 88 -10.39 5.79 2.81
CA GLU A 88 -10.78 4.45 2.42
C GLU A 88 -12.04 4.06 3.18
N ASP A 89 -13.08 3.70 2.41
CA ASP A 89 -14.33 3.15 2.90
C ASP A 89 -14.32 1.64 2.64
N GLU A 90 -14.37 0.85 3.70
CA GLU A 90 -14.36 -0.61 3.65
C GLU A 90 -15.72 -1.18 4.08
N SER A 91 -16.81 -0.74 3.50
CA SER A 91 -18.17 -1.19 3.84
C SER A 91 -18.50 -2.65 3.45
N LEU A 92 -17.51 -3.45 3.06
CA LEU A 92 -17.65 -4.88 2.80
C LEU A 92 -18.07 -5.70 4.04
N ALA A 93 -17.94 -5.14 5.23
CA ALA A 93 -18.44 -5.74 6.46
C ALA A 93 -19.34 -4.75 7.19
N SER A 94 -20.45 -5.22 7.74
CA SER A 94 -21.34 -4.36 8.54
C SER A 94 -20.59 -3.84 9.77
N GLY A 95 -20.32 -2.54 9.80
CA GLY A 95 -19.61 -1.85 10.86
C GLY A 95 -18.15 -1.48 10.53
N ALA A 96 -17.69 -1.72 9.31
CA ALA A 96 -16.45 -1.11 8.81
C ALA A 96 -16.69 0.39 8.53
N GLU A 97 -15.76 1.20 8.87
CA GLU A 97 -15.85 2.65 8.84
C GLU A 97 -14.68 3.26 8.09
N ASP A 98 -14.84 4.50 7.62
CA ASP A 98 -13.88 5.18 6.76
C ASP A 98 -12.56 5.46 7.48
N ASP A 99 -11.47 4.88 7.01
CA ASP A 99 -10.12 5.21 7.46
C ASP A 99 -9.58 6.41 6.71
N THR A 100 -9.02 7.37 7.45
CA THR A 100 -8.31 8.49 6.86
C THR A 100 -6.83 8.40 7.19
N THR A 101 -6.00 8.33 6.16
CA THR A 101 -4.54 8.25 6.30
C THR A 101 -3.90 9.55 5.83
N VAL A 102 -2.93 10.05 6.59
CA VAL A 102 -2.01 11.10 6.15
C VAL A 102 -0.58 10.63 6.33
N GLY A 103 0.27 10.90 5.35
CA GLY A 103 1.66 10.47 5.36
C GLY A 103 2.61 11.57 4.88
N LEU A 104 3.80 11.55 5.44
CA LEU A 104 4.92 12.40 5.07
C LEU A 104 6.16 11.55 4.89
N SER A 105 6.89 11.75 3.81
CA SER A 105 8.19 11.12 3.59
C SER A 105 9.19 12.16 3.09
N TYR A 106 10.37 12.18 3.69
CA TYR A 106 11.47 13.04 3.29
C TYR A 106 12.70 12.19 2.95
N ALA A 107 13.18 12.28 1.72
CA ALA A 107 14.30 11.50 1.21
C ALA A 107 15.49 12.42 0.94
N MET A 108 16.61 12.20 1.64
CA MET A 108 17.88 12.89 1.46
C MET A 108 18.92 11.86 1.05
N ASP A 109 19.35 11.85 -0.22
CA ASP A 109 20.37 10.93 -0.74
C ASP A 109 20.31 9.51 -0.13
N THR A 110 20.96 9.35 1.02
CA THR A 110 21.13 8.08 1.73
C THR A 110 20.15 7.87 2.88
N LEU A 111 19.37 8.89 3.24
CA LEU A 111 18.45 8.86 4.39
C LEU A 111 17.01 9.10 3.93
N THR A 112 16.10 8.26 4.39
CA THR A 112 14.66 8.48 4.22
C THR A 112 14.00 8.45 5.60
N VAL A 113 13.19 9.47 5.89
CA VAL A 113 12.36 9.54 7.10
C VAL A 113 10.90 9.51 6.65
N GLY A 114 10.09 8.68 7.28
CA GLY A 114 8.66 8.55 7.00
C GLY A 114 7.84 8.61 8.27
N TYR A 115 6.68 9.22 8.16
CA TYR A 115 5.63 9.22 9.18
C TYR A 115 4.29 9.03 8.51
N THR A 116 3.46 8.17 9.08
CA THR A 116 2.08 7.94 8.65
C THR A 116 1.21 8.01 9.90
N SER A 117 0.06 8.68 9.80
CA SER A 117 -0.96 8.67 10.83
C SER A 117 -2.27 8.26 10.20
N ILE A 118 -2.97 7.36 10.85
CA ILE A 118 -4.27 6.87 10.47
C ILE A 118 -5.27 7.37 11.53
N LYS A 119 -6.37 7.90 11.06
CA LYS A 119 -7.57 8.10 11.86
C LYS A 119 -8.48 6.94 11.52
N PRO A 120 -8.61 5.91 12.38
CA PRO A 120 -9.54 4.84 12.15
C PRO A 120 -10.98 5.33 12.33
N GLY A 121 -11.86 4.76 11.55
CA GLY A 121 -13.32 4.90 11.50
C GLY A 121 -14.03 5.93 12.37
N THR A 122 -15.25 5.60 12.80
CA THR A 122 -16.23 6.56 13.36
C THR A 122 -15.76 7.31 14.61
N ASP A 123 -15.09 6.66 15.52
CA ASP A 123 -14.71 7.24 16.80
C ASP A 123 -13.19 7.49 16.94
N GLY A 124 -12.43 7.20 15.89
CA GLY A 124 -10.98 7.37 15.90
C GLY A 124 -10.52 8.83 15.76
N SER A 125 -9.33 9.11 16.20
CA SER A 125 -8.65 10.39 16.08
C SER A 125 -7.32 10.23 15.35
N PHE A 126 -6.83 11.27 14.67
CA PHE A 126 -5.47 11.24 14.13
C PHE A 126 -4.46 11.06 15.27
N GLY A 127 -3.57 10.08 15.10
CA GLY A 127 -2.59 9.69 16.09
C GLY A 127 -2.98 8.49 16.95
N ASP A 128 -4.21 7.96 16.80
CA ASP A 128 -4.59 6.69 17.44
C ASP A 128 -3.80 5.53 16.83
N GLU A 129 -3.55 5.60 15.52
CA GLU A 129 -2.63 4.71 14.81
C GLU A 129 -1.58 5.54 14.07
N TRP A 130 -0.33 5.17 14.21
CA TRP A 130 0.75 5.84 13.51
C TRP A 130 1.97 4.93 13.33
N ASP A 131 2.70 5.17 12.24
CA ASP A 131 4.00 4.57 11.95
C ASP A 131 5.06 5.63 11.78
N PHE A 132 6.22 5.42 12.36
CA PHE A 132 7.41 6.20 12.10
C PHE A 132 8.54 5.31 11.60
N SER A 133 9.28 5.76 10.60
CA SER A 133 10.41 5.03 10.08
C SER A 133 11.58 5.90 9.67
N ILE A 134 12.77 5.37 9.85
CA ILE A 134 14.02 5.91 9.31
C ILE A 134 14.70 4.80 8.53
N LYS A 135 15.15 5.09 7.31
CA LYS A 135 15.94 4.19 6.47
C LYS A 135 17.19 4.89 6.02
N TYR A 136 18.32 4.22 6.16
CA TYR A 136 19.61 4.66 5.71
C TYR A 136 20.19 3.64 4.75
N ALA A 137 20.75 4.10 3.62
CA ALA A 137 21.44 3.22 2.67
C ALA A 137 22.62 3.97 2.05
N ALA A 138 23.83 3.53 2.34
CA ALA A 138 25.05 4.08 1.77
C ALA A 138 26.10 3.00 1.53
N GLY A 139 26.53 2.87 0.28
CA GLY A 139 27.54 1.89 -0.11
C GLY A 139 27.09 0.46 0.20
N ALA A 140 27.83 -0.22 1.06
CA ALA A 140 27.55 -1.60 1.46
C ALA A 140 26.59 -1.70 2.67
N VAL A 141 26.23 -0.60 3.31
CA VAL A 141 25.45 -0.58 4.55
C VAL A 141 24.03 -0.13 4.25
N ALA A 142 23.03 -0.88 4.73
CA ALA A 142 21.67 -0.44 4.86
C ALA A 142 21.20 -0.66 6.31
N ALA A 143 20.48 0.32 6.86
CA ALA A 143 19.89 0.24 8.19
C ALA A 143 18.47 0.80 8.16
N SER A 144 17.58 0.20 8.93
CA SER A 144 16.24 0.73 9.13
C SER A 144 15.82 0.64 10.59
N PHE A 145 15.03 1.63 10.97
CA PHE A 145 14.32 1.71 12.24
C PHE A 145 12.86 1.97 11.94
N ALA A 146 11.96 1.30 12.62
CA ALA A 146 10.53 1.57 12.59
C ALA A 146 9.94 1.41 13.98
N THR A 147 8.94 2.22 14.28
CA THR A 147 8.14 2.14 15.51
C THR A 147 6.71 2.63 15.22
N ASP A 148 5.75 2.19 16.01
CA ASP A 148 4.34 2.48 15.88
C ASP A 148 3.71 2.93 17.22
N GLU A 149 2.40 3.18 17.24
CA GLU A 149 1.63 3.60 18.41
C GLU A 149 1.59 2.57 19.54
N SER A 150 1.88 1.31 19.25
CA SER A 150 1.93 0.24 20.26
C SER A 150 3.28 0.17 20.95
N ASP A 151 4.20 1.10 20.67
CA ASP A 151 5.61 1.08 21.09
C ASP A 151 6.39 -0.13 20.54
N ALA A 152 5.86 -0.84 19.54
CA ALA A 152 6.61 -1.87 18.86
C ALA A 152 7.77 -1.26 18.06
N THR A 153 8.94 -1.87 18.13
CA THR A 153 10.14 -1.36 17.50
C THR A 153 10.80 -2.41 16.61
N THR A 154 11.23 -2.01 15.43
CA THR A 154 12.01 -2.87 14.53
C THR A 154 13.29 -2.18 14.11
N ILE A 155 14.42 -2.85 14.27
CA ILE A 155 15.73 -2.42 13.80
C ILE A 155 16.29 -3.49 12.88
N ILE A 156 16.74 -3.10 11.69
CA ILE A 156 17.39 -4.00 10.75
C ILE A 156 18.68 -3.35 10.28
N LEU A 157 19.73 -4.12 10.25
CA LEU A 157 21.02 -3.74 9.70
C LEU A 157 21.44 -4.80 8.66
N ASP A 158 21.72 -4.35 7.46
CA ASP A 158 22.23 -5.16 6.36
C ASP A 158 23.62 -4.67 5.93
N TYR A 159 24.50 -5.59 5.64
CA TYR A 159 25.83 -5.32 5.11
C TYR A 159 26.09 -6.18 3.88
N SER A 160 26.27 -5.53 2.72
CA SER A 160 26.61 -6.22 1.49
C SER A 160 28.08 -6.67 1.52
N LEU A 161 28.30 -7.97 1.37
CA LEU A 161 29.63 -8.58 1.29
C LEU A 161 30.14 -8.63 -0.17
N GLY A 162 29.30 -8.25 -1.13
CA GLY A 162 29.59 -8.40 -2.56
C GLY A 162 29.32 -9.83 -3.07
N GLY A 163 29.35 -9.99 -4.40
CA GLY A 163 29.17 -11.31 -5.03
C GLY A 163 27.83 -12.00 -4.76
N GLY A 164 26.77 -11.23 -4.45
CA GLY A 164 25.46 -11.78 -4.09
C GLY A 164 25.33 -12.22 -2.62
N ALA A 165 26.31 -11.92 -1.77
CA ALA A 165 26.26 -12.22 -0.34
C ALA A 165 25.97 -10.97 0.48
N SER A 166 25.20 -11.10 1.56
CA SER A 166 25.02 -10.08 2.60
C SER A 166 24.94 -10.70 3.99
N ALA A 167 25.31 -9.92 5.00
CA ALA A 167 25.11 -10.23 6.41
C ALA A 167 23.99 -9.33 6.93
N PHE A 168 23.14 -9.85 7.82
CA PHE A 168 22.10 -9.04 8.46
C PHE A 168 22.04 -9.30 9.96
N ALA A 169 21.57 -8.27 10.67
CA ALA A 169 21.12 -8.36 12.05
C ALA A 169 19.76 -7.66 12.15
N ALA A 170 18.82 -8.27 12.83
CA ALA A 170 17.50 -7.71 13.05
C ALA A 170 17.05 -7.90 14.49
N MET A 171 16.35 -6.90 15.02
CA MET A 171 15.70 -6.93 16.32
C MET A 171 14.29 -6.40 16.16
N HIS A 172 13.35 -7.10 16.74
CA HIS A 172 11.96 -6.67 16.86
C HIS A 172 11.53 -6.81 18.31
N ASP A 173 11.12 -5.71 18.88
CA ASP A 173 10.55 -5.60 20.22
C ASP A 173 9.06 -5.33 20.03
N LYS A 174 8.22 -6.21 20.54
CA LYS A 174 6.76 -6.04 20.54
C LYS A 174 6.33 -5.65 21.94
N ALA A 175 6.08 -4.37 22.14
CA ALA A 175 5.71 -3.80 23.44
C ALA A 175 4.69 -4.66 24.20
N GLY A 176 4.98 -4.93 25.46
CA GLY A 176 4.06 -5.58 26.40
C GLY A 176 3.89 -7.10 26.28
N THR A 177 4.67 -7.79 25.44
CA THR A 177 4.66 -9.26 25.32
C THR A 177 6.08 -9.81 25.33
N ASP A 178 6.29 -10.99 25.93
CA ASP A 178 7.59 -11.71 25.97
C ASP A 178 8.02 -12.28 24.59
N SER A 179 7.77 -11.58 23.51
CA SER A 179 8.02 -12.08 22.16
C SER A 179 9.03 -11.26 21.37
N ASP A 180 10.06 -10.74 22.05
CA ASP A 180 11.18 -10.10 21.38
C ASP A 180 11.89 -11.09 20.48
N LEU A 181 12.17 -10.65 19.26
CA LEU A 181 12.85 -11.45 18.27
C LEU A 181 14.19 -10.80 17.90
N THR A 182 15.25 -11.58 18.00
CA THR A 182 16.56 -11.18 17.48
C THR A 182 17.02 -12.21 16.46
N ALA A 183 17.48 -11.75 15.31
CA ALA A 183 17.98 -12.58 14.23
C ALA A 183 19.32 -12.04 13.72
N ILE A 184 20.24 -12.95 13.43
CA ILE A 184 21.52 -12.67 12.75
C ILE A 184 21.69 -13.74 11.68
N GLY A 185 22.10 -13.36 10.48
CA GLY A 185 22.25 -14.32 9.41
C GLY A 185 23.06 -13.83 8.23
N LEU A 186 23.21 -14.74 7.28
CA LEU A 186 23.81 -14.50 5.98
C LEU A 186 22.81 -14.86 4.88
N ASN A 187 22.69 -14.00 3.87
CA ASN A 187 21.91 -14.25 2.67
C ASN A 187 22.86 -14.46 1.50
N PHE A 188 22.54 -15.39 0.62
CA PHE A 188 23.27 -15.65 -0.62
C PHE A 188 22.29 -15.68 -1.79
N ALA A 189 22.53 -14.85 -2.81
CA ALA A 189 21.82 -14.86 -4.08
C ALA A 189 22.74 -15.46 -5.16
N PHE A 190 22.28 -16.51 -5.83
CA PHE A 190 23.02 -17.24 -6.88
C PHE A 190 22.36 -17.03 -8.23
#